data_e0d67698f6dc1f36253a7647f4906d39
#
_entry.id   e0d67698f6dc1f36253a7647f4906d39
#
_cell.length_a   1.000
_cell.length_b   1.000
_cell.length_c   1.000
_cell.angle_alpha   90.00
_cell.angle_beta   90.00
_cell.angle_gamma   90.00
#
_symmetry.space_group_name_H-M   'P 1'
#
loop_
_entity.id
_entity.type
_entity.pdbx_description
1 polymer ?
#
loop_
_entity_poly.entity_id
_entity_poly.type
_entity_poly.pdbx_seq_one_letter_code
_entity_poly.pdbx_strand_id
1 'polypeptide(L)'
;EQIGTQVLVVPGNHDIENPWSRKFIGSDVIKTDNISSNDWKDIYYQYGYSQAISTDKSSASYLVAASEDLWILMLDSTISNEKSKNLYPIKGGEISKNTLTWINNCSELAKKNNAKLMAVMHHNLLEHSQIFNDSYTVNNKDEVLDSFINANIDLVLTGHIHIQDIKSFTKNETTIYDIGTSSALVYPNQYGTLRFNPANGYTYNAKGINLD
;
A
#
# COMPACT_ATOMS: atom_id res chain seq x y z
N GLU A 1 -6.80 -17.64 -17.29
CA GLU A 1 -7.82 -16.71 -17.83
C GLU A 1 -7.37 -15.29 -17.54
N GLN A 2 -7.32 -14.45 -18.58
CA GLN A 2 -7.12 -13.01 -18.40
C GLN A 2 -8.41 -12.43 -17.84
N ILE A 3 -8.32 -11.83 -16.64
CA ILE A 3 -9.47 -11.22 -15.95
C ILE A 3 -10.01 -9.99 -16.73
N GLY A 4 -9.31 -9.54 -17.78
CA GLY A 4 -9.71 -8.37 -18.59
C GLY A 4 -9.66 -7.04 -17.81
N THR A 5 -9.05 -7.02 -16.62
CA THR A 5 -8.97 -5.88 -15.71
C THR A 5 -7.52 -5.66 -15.30
N GLN A 6 -7.11 -4.40 -15.17
CA GLN A 6 -5.80 -4.05 -14.65
C GLN A 6 -5.70 -4.49 -13.18
N VAL A 7 -4.59 -5.14 -12.84
CA VAL A 7 -4.23 -5.52 -11.46
C VAL A 7 -3.01 -4.70 -11.05
N LEU A 8 -3.07 -4.09 -9.89
CA LEU A 8 -1.98 -3.33 -9.28
C LEU A 8 -1.61 -3.97 -7.95
N VAL A 9 -0.33 -4.05 -7.64
CA VAL A 9 0.16 -4.73 -6.43
C VAL A 9 1.07 -3.83 -5.61
N VAL A 10 1.01 -3.99 -4.29
CA VAL A 10 2.00 -3.46 -3.34
C VAL A 10 2.54 -4.60 -2.49
N PRO A 11 3.82 -4.58 -2.11
CA PRO A 11 4.36 -5.59 -1.20
C PRO A 11 3.87 -5.36 0.23
N GLY A 12 3.67 -6.46 0.95
CA GLY A 12 3.52 -6.48 2.39
C GLY A 12 4.78 -6.98 3.08
N ASN A 13 4.81 -6.90 4.39
CA ASN A 13 5.96 -7.26 5.23
C ASN A 13 6.35 -8.75 5.19
N HIS A 14 5.53 -9.59 4.57
CA HIS A 14 5.84 -11.01 4.34
C HIS A 14 6.30 -11.33 2.92
N ASP A 15 6.27 -10.39 1.99
CA ASP A 15 6.52 -10.64 0.57
C ASP A 15 7.99 -10.47 0.20
N ILE A 16 8.64 -9.39 0.66
CA ILE A 16 10.02 -9.04 0.31
C ILE A 16 10.93 -9.32 1.50
N GLU A 17 12.09 -9.93 1.24
CA GLU A 17 13.16 -10.22 2.24
C GLU A 17 12.64 -10.91 3.51
N ASN A 18 11.66 -11.78 3.37
CA ASN A 18 11.04 -12.49 4.48
C ASN A 18 11.94 -13.63 4.96
N PRO A 19 12.59 -13.55 6.13
CA PRO A 19 13.47 -14.61 6.65
C PRO A 19 12.71 -15.91 6.98
N TRP A 20 11.37 -15.84 7.00
CA TRP A 20 10.47 -16.96 7.23
C TRP A 20 9.87 -17.54 5.97
N SER A 21 10.40 -17.23 4.79
CA SER A 21 9.95 -17.83 3.53
C SER A 21 10.08 -19.35 3.57
N ARG A 22 8.97 -20.03 3.35
CA ARG A 22 8.85 -21.50 3.43
C ARG A 22 7.95 -22.02 2.33
N LYS A 23 8.25 -23.23 1.86
CA LYS A 23 7.30 -24.05 1.11
C LYS A 23 6.93 -25.28 1.93
N PHE A 24 5.74 -25.76 1.73
CA PHE A 24 5.19 -26.92 2.41
C PHE A 24 4.96 -28.03 1.38
N ILE A 25 5.49 -29.24 1.64
CA ILE A 25 5.29 -30.43 0.82
C ILE A 25 4.82 -31.55 1.77
N GLY A 26 3.52 -31.79 1.81
CA GLY A 26 2.93 -32.66 2.85
C GLY A 26 3.19 -32.05 4.24
N SER A 27 3.88 -32.84 5.10
CA SER A 27 4.30 -32.40 6.44
C SER A 27 5.64 -31.65 6.46
N ASP A 28 6.37 -31.61 5.36
CA ASP A 28 7.71 -31.05 5.32
C ASP A 28 7.67 -29.52 5.17
N VAL A 29 8.46 -28.84 5.99
CA VAL A 29 8.63 -27.38 5.96
C VAL A 29 10.03 -27.06 5.47
N ILE A 30 10.14 -26.55 4.25
CA ILE A 30 11.42 -26.32 3.59
C ILE A 30 11.64 -24.81 3.45
N LYS A 31 12.79 -24.32 3.92
CA LYS A 31 13.19 -22.91 3.71
C LYS A 31 13.35 -22.65 2.21
N THR A 32 12.82 -21.51 1.74
CA THR A 32 12.99 -21.00 0.38
C THR A 32 13.87 -19.75 0.38
N ASP A 33 14.39 -19.40 -0.78
CA ASP A 33 15.07 -18.15 -0.98
C ASP A 33 14.09 -16.98 -0.81
N ASN A 34 14.63 -15.82 -0.41
CA ASN A 34 13.90 -14.57 -0.35
C ASN A 34 13.95 -13.88 -1.71
N ILE A 35 12.97 -13.04 -1.97
CA ILE A 35 13.00 -12.11 -3.09
C ILE A 35 13.36 -10.71 -2.59
N SER A 36 14.12 -9.98 -3.40
CA SER A 36 14.42 -8.56 -3.18
C SER A 36 13.33 -7.65 -3.75
N SER A 37 13.41 -6.35 -3.46
CA SER A 37 12.54 -5.35 -4.10
C SER A 37 12.68 -5.35 -5.64
N ASN A 38 13.85 -5.68 -6.18
CA ASN A 38 14.03 -5.78 -7.63
C ASN A 38 13.37 -7.03 -8.19
N ASP A 39 13.54 -8.18 -7.53
CA ASP A 39 12.84 -9.42 -7.93
C ASP A 39 11.33 -9.22 -7.89
N TRP A 40 10.81 -8.50 -6.88
CA TRP A 40 9.39 -8.14 -6.82
C TRP A 40 8.93 -7.38 -8.06
N LYS A 41 9.68 -6.32 -8.45
CA LYS A 41 9.37 -5.53 -9.64
C LYS A 41 9.36 -6.36 -10.92
N ASP A 42 10.30 -7.30 -11.05
CA ASP A 42 10.42 -8.17 -12.21
C ASP A 42 9.28 -9.21 -12.25
N ILE A 43 8.99 -9.86 -11.12
CA ILE A 43 7.90 -10.85 -10.99
C ILE A 43 6.54 -10.22 -11.29
N TYR A 44 6.30 -9.02 -10.75
CA TYR A 44 5.03 -8.32 -10.87
C TYR A 44 5.04 -7.24 -11.96
N TYR A 45 5.98 -7.30 -12.91
CA TYR A 45 6.11 -6.29 -13.96
C TYR A 45 4.81 -5.97 -14.68
N GLN A 46 4.03 -6.98 -15.05
CA GLN A 46 2.74 -6.84 -15.74
C GLN A 46 1.60 -6.35 -14.81
N TYR A 47 1.82 -6.28 -13.49
CA TYR A 47 0.82 -5.92 -12.50
C TYR A 47 1.04 -4.52 -11.94
N GLY A 48 1.28 -3.56 -12.83
CA GLY A 48 1.40 -2.13 -12.54
C GLY A 48 2.68 -1.49 -13.06
N TYR A 49 3.85 -2.13 -12.92
CA TYR A 49 5.14 -1.52 -13.30
C TYR A 49 5.26 -1.25 -14.80
N SER A 50 4.72 -2.12 -15.67
CA SER A 50 4.70 -1.93 -17.13
C SER A 50 3.89 -0.71 -17.58
N GLN A 51 3.02 -0.19 -16.73
CA GLN A 51 2.14 0.95 -16.98
C GLN A 51 2.48 2.15 -16.10
N ALA A 52 3.55 2.05 -15.31
CA ALA A 52 3.93 3.09 -14.37
C ALA A 52 4.36 4.38 -15.08
N ILE A 53 3.76 5.49 -14.69
CA ILE A 53 4.15 6.85 -15.11
C ILE A 53 5.52 7.21 -14.51
N SER A 54 5.76 6.76 -13.27
CA SER A 54 7.00 6.97 -12.52
C SER A 54 7.24 5.81 -11.56
N THR A 55 8.50 5.46 -11.34
CA THR A 55 8.91 4.46 -10.36
C THR A 55 9.90 5.05 -9.39
N ASP A 56 9.79 4.70 -8.12
CA ASP A 56 10.79 5.03 -7.11
C ASP A 56 12.03 4.14 -7.28
N LYS A 57 13.21 4.76 -7.35
CA LYS A 57 14.48 4.03 -7.48
C LYS A 57 14.94 3.40 -6.16
N SER A 58 14.38 3.85 -5.03
CA SER A 58 14.80 3.44 -3.68
C SER A 58 13.87 2.42 -3.03
N SER A 59 12.72 2.13 -3.64
CA SER A 59 11.73 1.19 -3.12
C SER A 59 10.98 0.49 -4.25
N ALA A 60 10.04 -0.39 -3.93
CA ALA A 60 9.14 -0.98 -4.91
C ALA A 60 7.91 -0.08 -5.22
N SER A 61 7.94 1.20 -4.84
CA SER A 61 6.85 2.14 -5.09
C SER A 61 6.78 2.58 -6.56
N TYR A 62 5.56 2.82 -7.03
CA TYR A 62 5.31 3.31 -8.39
C TYR A 62 4.02 4.12 -8.48
N LEU A 63 3.90 4.93 -9.53
CA LEU A 63 2.74 5.78 -9.84
C LEU A 63 2.07 5.29 -11.10
N VAL A 64 0.74 5.13 -11.09
CA VAL A 64 -0.04 4.78 -12.27
C VAL A 64 -1.22 5.72 -12.45
N ALA A 65 -1.68 5.91 -13.69
CA ALA A 65 -2.95 6.53 -13.99
C ALA A 65 -4.07 5.48 -13.96
N ALA A 66 -5.01 5.61 -13.03
CA ALA A 66 -6.25 4.85 -13.07
C ALA A 66 -7.26 5.45 -14.07
N SER A 67 -7.20 6.78 -14.24
CA SER A 67 -7.91 7.56 -15.26
C SER A 67 -7.14 8.85 -15.54
N GLU A 68 -7.64 9.67 -16.44
CA GLU A 68 -7.08 11.02 -16.69
C GLU A 68 -7.11 11.87 -15.40
N ASP A 69 -8.17 11.76 -14.59
CA ASP A 69 -8.42 12.59 -13.42
C ASP A 69 -7.90 11.99 -12.11
N LEU A 70 -7.54 10.68 -12.08
CA LEU A 70 -7.12 9.98 -10.86
C LEU A 70 -5.86 9.15 -11.09
N TRP A 71 -4.82 9.49 -10.35
CA TRP A 71 -3.57 8.73 -10.32
C TRP A 71 -3.36 8.10 -8.95
N ILE A 72 -2.75 6.92 -8.92
CA ILE A 72 -2.58 6.11 -7.71
C ILE A 72 -1.10 5.94 -7.43
N LEU A 73 -0.67 6.37 -6.25
CA LEU A 73 0.62 6.05 -5.66
C LEU A 73 0.54 4.65 -5.01
N MET A 74 1.21 3.68 -5.59
CA MET A 74 1.37 2.35 -5.04
C MET A 74 2.66 2.35 -4.21
N LEU A 75 2.54 2.44 -2.88
CA LEU A 75 3.66 2.69 -1.97
C LEU A 75 4.15 1.41 -1.31
N ASP A 76 5.42 1.13 -1.45
CA ASP A 76 6.12 0.12 -0.67
C ASP A 76 6.44 0.70 0.72
N SER A 77 5.73 0.21 1.71
CA SER A 77 5.92 0.58 3.12
C SER A 77 6.70 -0.49 3.90
N THR A 78 7.32 -1.44 3.23
CA THR A 78 8.12 -2.48 3.90
C THR A 78 9.47 -1.93 4.35
N ILE A 79 10.00 -2.49 5.44
CA ILE A 79 11.35 -2.18 5.91
C ILE A 79 12.28 -3.29 5.45
N SER A 80 13.36 -2.91 4.74
CA SER A 80 14.35 -3.86 4.25
C SER A 80 15.04 -4.62 5.40
N ASN A 81 15.09 -5.94 5.28
CA ASN A 81 15.79 -6.84 6.19
C ASN A 81 17.25 -7.14 5.77
N GLU A 82 17.71 -6.62 4.61
CA GLU A 82 19.06 -6.94 4.07
C GLU A 82 20.19 -6.74 5.08
N LYS A 83 20.07 -5.71 5.93
CA LYS A 83 21.07 -5.38 6.96
C LYS A 83 20.71 -5.90 8.34
N SER A 84 19.55 -6.54 8.48
CA SER A 84 19.05 -7.04 9.75
C SER A 84 19.40 -8.52 9.89
N LYS A 85 19.97 -8.89 11.06
CA LYS A 85 20.11 -10.31 11.45
C LYS A 85 18.83 -10.87 12.07
N ASN A 86 17.69 -10.23 11.83
CA ASN A 86 16.42 -10.68 12.35
C ASN A 86 16.03 -12.04 11.77
N LEU A 87 15.63 -12.95 12.64
CA LEU A 87 15.13 -14.28 12.25
C LEU A 87 13.65 -14.25 11.87
N TYR A 88 12.97 -13.12 12.07
CA TYR A 88 11.54 -12.91 11.85
C TYR A 88 11.30 -11.72 10.92
N PRO A 89 10.20 -11.73 10.15
CA PRO A 89 9.78 -10.58 9.36
C PRO A 89 9.64 -9.34 10.26
N ILE A 90 10.05 -8.18 9.73
CA ILE A 90 9.79 -6.90 10.39
C ILE A 90 8.29 -6.62 10.22
N LYS A 91 7.58 -6.43 11.33
CA LYS A 91 6.13 -6.18 11.30
C LYS A 91 5.79 -4.74 10.96
N GLY A 92 6.59 -3.79 11.45
CA GLY A 92 6.36 -2.36 11.21
C GLY A 92 6.70 -1.95 9.78
N GLY A 93 6.13 -0.82 9.38
CA GLY A 93 6.37 -0.20 8.08
C GLY A 93 7.05 1.17 8.20
N GLU A 94 7.62 1.64 7.09
CA GLU A 94 8.22 2.97 7.00
C GLU A 94 8.20 3.45 5.54
N ILE A 95 7.93 4.71 5.32
CA ILE A 95 8.13 5.36 4.02
C ILE A 95 9.46 6.12 4.07
N SER A 96 10.44 5.68 3.29
CA SER A 96 11.78 6.26 3.32
C SER A 96 11.78 7.74 2.91
N LYS A 97 12.78 8.50 3.36
CA LYS A 97 12.94 9.92 2.97
C LYS A 97 13.07 10.10 1.45
N ASN A 98 13.70 9.14 0.77
CA ASN A 98 13.80 9.17 -0.68
C ASN A 98 12.43 8.97 -1.33
N THR A 99 11.63 8.04 -0.81
CA THR A 99 10.26 7.81 -1.26
C THR A 99 9.37 9.03 -1.00
N LEU A 100 9.48 9.69 0.17
CA LEU A 100 8.76 10.95 0.45
C LEU A 100 9.14 12.05 -0.56
N THR A 101 10.41 12.17 -0.92
CA THR A 101 10.86 13.10 -1.96
C THR A 101 10.27 12.74 -3.32
N TRP A 102 10.21 11.46 -3.66
CA TRP A 102 9.60 10.98 -4.90
C TRP A 102 8.09 11.23 -4.93
N ILE A 103 7.36 11.08 -3.81
CA ILE A 103 5.94 11.43 -3.68
C ILE A 103 5.71 12.91 -4.02
N ASN A 104 6.57 13.82 -3.53
CA ASN A 104 6.47 15.24 -3.86
C ASN A 104 6.64 15.49 -5.38
N ASN A 105 7.58 14.80 -6.02
CA ASN A 105 7.77 14.90 -7.47
C ASN A 105 6.54 14.36 -8.25
N CYS A 106 5.95 13.28 -7.77
CA CYS A 106 4.70 12.74 -8.33
C CYS A 106 3.54 13.72 -8.17
N SER A 107 3.45 14.41 -7.04
CA SER A 107 2.44 15.45 -6.80
C SER A 107 2.55 16.60 -7.80
N GLU A 108 3.76 17.10 -8.04
CA GLU A 108 3.98 18.15 -9.03
C GLU A 108 3.63 17.68 -10.46
N LEU A 109 3.90 16.42 -10.76
CA LEU A 109 3.52 15.83 -12.06
C LEU A 109 2.00 15.70 -12.20
N ALA A 110 1.31 15.23 -11.15
CA ALA A 110 -0.14 15.11 -11.14
C ALA A 110 -0.82 16.49 -11.27
N LYS A 111 -0.36 17.50 -10.53
CA LYS A 111 -0.85 18.89 -10.63
C LYS A 111 -0.75 19.43 -12.07
N LYS A 112 0.36 19.18 -12.76
CA LYS A 112 0.56 19.61 -14.16
C LYS A 112 -0.43 18.95 -15.12
N ASN A 113 -0.94 17.78 -14.77
CA ASN A 113 -1.91 17.03 -15.56
C ASN A 113 -3.34 17.15 -15.04
N ASN A 114 -3.61 18.01 -14.06
CA ASN A 114 -4.90 18.16 -13.40
C ASN A 114 -5.46 16.87 -12.80
N ALA A 115 -4.60 15.92 -12.47
CA ALA A 115 -4.96 14.64 -11.86
C ALA A 115 -4.92 14.73 -10.34
N LYS A 116 -5.91 14.12 -9.69
CA LYS A 116 -5.92 13.91 -8.23
C LYS A 116 -5.06 12.70 -7.88
N LEU A 117 -4.35 12.78 -6.75
CA LEU A 117 -3.60 11.67 -6.20
C LEU A 117 -4.38 10.98 -5.08
N MET A 118 -4.30 9.66 -5.03
CA MET A 118 -4.56 8.85 -3.86
C MET A 118 -3.38 7.87 -3.63
N ALA A 119 -3.31 7.29 -2.44
CA ALA A 119 -2.28 6.32 -2.11
C ALA A 119 -2.86 4.94 -1.80
N VAL A 120 -2.06 3.90 -2.03
CA VAL A 120 -2.29 2.53 -1.58
C VAL A 120 -0.98 2.03 -0.98
N MET A 121 -1.03 1.45 0.23
CA MET A 121 0.13 0.84 0.88
C MET A 121 -0.30 -0.31 1.79
N HIS A 122 0.64 -1.15 2.22
CA HIS A 122 0.34 -2.28 3.07
C HIS A 122 0.05 -1.88 4.52
N HIS A 123 0.97 -1.15 5.17
CA HIS A 123 0.82 -0.72 6.55
C HIS A 123 -0.16 0.44 6.68
N ASN A 124 -0.86 0.51 7.80
CA ASN A 124 -1.80 1.60 8.06
C ASN A 124 -1.07 2.94 8.25
N LEU A 125 -1.71 4.03 7.88
CA LEU A 125 -1.25 5.39 8.17
C LEU A 125 -1.71 5.83 9.56
N LEU A 126 -2.94 5.48 9.94
CA LEU A 126 -3.56 5.82 11.21
C LEU A 126 -3.83 4.56 12.05
N GLU A 127 -4.02 4.74 13.34
CA GLU A 127 -4.30 3.64 14.27
C GLU A 127 -5.77 3.19 14.15
N HIS A 128 -6.00 2.00 13.61
CA HIS A 128 -7.32 1.40 13.44
C HIS A 128 -7.78 0.57 14.65
N SER A 129 -6.90 0.34 15.62
CA SER A 129 -7.22 -0.43 16.83
C SER A 129 -6.50 0.18 18.04
N GLN A 130 -7.16 0.18 19.19
CA GLN A 130 -6.55 0.57 20.46
C GLN A 130 -5.65 -0.53 21.05
N ILE A 131 -5.80 -1.77 20.57
CA ILE A 131 -5.08 -2.95 21.08
C ILE A 131 -3.94 -3.31 20.13
N PHE A 132 -4.20 -3.27 18.80
CA PHE A 132 -3.27 -3.63 17.75
C PHE A 132 -2.74 -2.37 17.06
N ASN A 133 -1.98 -1.54 17.77
CA ASN A 133 -1.40 -0.31 17.25
C ASN A 133 0.10 -0.45 16.98
N ASP A 134 0.82 -1.14 17.86
CA ASP A 134 2.25 -1.37 17.71
C ASP A 134 2.56 -2.18 16.45
N SER A 135 3.44 -1.64 15.59
CA SER A 135 3.88 -2.26 14.35
C SER A 135 2.82 -2.46 13.25
N TYR A 136 1.61 -1.91 13.41
CA TYR A 136 0.58 -1.96 12.36
C TYR A 136 0.53 -0.67 11.54
N THR A 137 0.93 0.45 12.12
CA THR A 137 1.10 1.72 11.41
C THR A 137 2.54 1.91 10.94
N VAL A 138 2.74 2.80 9.96
CA VAL A 138 4.08 3.22 9.56
C VAL A 138 4.78 3.95 10.71
N ASN A 139 6.06 3.64 10.95
CA ASN A 139 6.85 4.16 12.08
C ASN A 139 7.01 5.68 12.02
N ASN A 140 7.10 6.25 10.82
CA ASN A 140 7.24 7.68 10.57
C ASN A 140 5.93 8.35 10.12
N LYS A 141 4.84 7.97 10.76
CA LYS A 141 3.47 8.44 10.47
C LYS A 141 3.37 9.94 10.26
N ASP A 142 3.96 10.74 11.15
CA ASP A 142 3.83 12.20 11.09
C ASP A 142 4.51 12.79 9.85
N GLU A 143 5.68 12.26 9.44
CA GLU A 143 6.36 12.67 8.21
C GLU A 143 5.53 12.31 6.95
N VAL A 144 4.88 11.14 6.97
CA VAL A 144 4.01 10.69 5.87
C VAL A 144 2.75 11.55 5.79
N LEU A 145 2.11 11.86 6.92
CA LEU A 145 0.95 12.76 6.99
C LEU A 145 1.29 14.15 6.43
N ASP A 146 2.40 14.73 6.83
CA ASP A 146 2.84 16.02 6.33
C ASP A 146 3.13 15.98 4.82
N SER A 147 3.75 14.91 4.33
CA SER A 147 3.97 14.70 2.90
C SER A 147 2.65 14.58 2.13
N PHE A 148 1.66 13.84 2.64
CA PHE A 148 0.36 13.66 2.00
C PHE A 148 -0.44 14.97 1.96
N ILE A 149 -0.42 15.76 3.04
CA ILE A 149 -1.03 17.09 3.06
C ILE A 149 -0.42 17.98 1.98
N ASN A 150 0.91 18.04 1.90
CA ASN A 150 1.62 18.86 0.92
C ASN A 150 1.37 18.38 -0.53
N ALA A 151 1.20 17.07 -0.72
CA ALA A 151 0.89 16.46 -2.01
C ALA A 151 -0.60 16.50 -2.38
N ASN A 152 -1.47 17.03 -1.50
CA ASN A 152 -2.92 17.03 -1.65
C ASN A 152 -3.52 15.62 -1.82
N ILE A 153 -2.97 14.66 -1.07
CA ILE A 153 -3.48 13.27 -0.98
C ILE A 153 -4.44 13.21 0.22
N ASP A 154 -5.71 12.98 -0.04
CA ASP A 154 -6.76 12.94 0.97
C ASP A 154 -7.31 11.53 1.23
N LEU A 155 -6.83 10.52 0.49
CA LEU A 155 -7.25 9.13 0.66
C LEU A 155 -6.07 8.18 0.55
N VAL A 156 -5.97 7.27 1.51
CA VAL A 156 -5.09 6.10 1.45
C VAL A 156 -5.88 4.82 1.74
N LEU A 157 -5.65 3.79 0.93
CA LEU A 157 -6.13 2.44 1.21
C LEU A 157 -4.99 1.63 1.82
N THR A 158 -5.27 0.95 2.92
CA THR A 158 -4.28 0.19 3.67
C THR A 158 -4.79 -1.22 4.02
N GLY A 159 -3.91 -2.09 4.47
CA GLY A 159 -4.21 -3.47 4.85
C GLY A 159 -3.62 -3.84 6.20
N HIS A 160 -2.80 -4.88 6.25
CA HIS A 160 -1.95 -5.36 7.35
C HIS A 160 -2.70 -5.79 8.61
N ILE A 161 -3.54 -4.93 9.20
CA ILE A 161 -4.28 -5.22 10.43
C ILE A 161 -5.47 -6.18 10.20
N HIS A 162 -5.88 -6.40 8.95
CA HIS A 162 -7.02 -7.24 8.56
C HIS A 162 -8.38 -6.78 9.17
N ILE A 163 -8.51 -5.52 9.50
CA ILE A 163 -9.74 -4.93 10.04
C ILE A 163 -10.31 -3.96 8.99
N GLN A 164 -11.61 -4.08 8.71
CA GLN A 164 -12.31 -3.08 7.90
C GLN A 164 -12.70 -1.92 8.79
N ASP A 165 -12.03 -0.79 8.63
CA ASP A 165 -12.28 0.43 9.41
C ASP A 165 -11.90 1.67 8.61
N ILE A 166 -12.42 2.82 8.99
CA ILE A 166 -12.10 4.11 8.38
C ILE A 166 -11.68 5.07 9.49
N LYS A 167 -10.48 5.60 9.37
CA LYS A 167 -9.97 6.66 10.23
C LYS A 167 -9.73 7.94 9.44
N SER A 168 -9.72 9.05 10.12
CA SER A 168 -9.37 10.34 9.51
C SER A 168 -8.46 11.16 10.41
N PHE A 169 -7.62 11.95 9.78
CA PHE A 169 -6.76 12.94 10.43
C PHE A 169 -6.93 14.27 9.74
N THR A 170 -7.15 15.33 10.51
CA THR A 170 -7.33 16.70 9.97
C THR A 170 -6.24 17.62 10.50
N LYS A 171 -5.56 18.31 9.59
CA LYS A 171 -4.57 19.35 9.88
C LYS A 171 -4.69 20.44 8.83
N ASN A 172 -4.71 21.71 9.26
CA ASN A 172 -4.79 22.87 8.37
C ASN A 172 -5.92 22.77 7.32
N GLU A 173 -7.13 22.43 7.77
CA GLU A 173 -8.35 22.26 6.93
C GLU A 173 -8.27 21.11 5.93
N THR A 174 -7.16 20.37 5.85
CA THR A 174 -7.01 19.17 5.02
C THR A 174 -7.32 17.94 5.85
N THR A 175 -8.23 17.10 5.38
CA THR A 175 -8.56 15.82 6.00
C THR A 175 -8.04 14.69 5.12
N ILE A 176 -7.27 13.79 5.72
CA ILE A 176 -6.81 12.53 5.11
C ILE A 176 -7.64 11.39 5.70
N TYR A 177 -8.19 10.54 4.85
CA TYR A 177 -8.87 9.32 5.22
C TYR A 177 -7.95 8.12 4.99
N ASP A 178 -7.78 7.31 6.03
CA ASP A 178 -7.16 5.98 5.95
C ASP A 178 -8.24 4.92 6.01
N ILE A 179 -8.37 4.13 4.95
CA ILE A 179 -9.31 3.02 4.88
C ILE A 179 -8.53 1.72 5.02
N GLY A 180 -8.54 1.18 6.24
CA GLY A 180 -8.07 -0.17 6.51
C GLY A 180 -9.00 -1.18 5.84
N THR A 181 -8.44 -2.01 4.95
CA THR A 181 -9.21 -3.07 4.29
C THR A 181 -9.07 -4.38 5.04
N SER A 182 -10.17 -5.12 5.17
CA SER A 182 -10.18 -6.46 5.74
C SER A 182 -9.40 -7.44 4.83
N SER A 183 -9.26 -8.66 5.30
CA SER A 183 -8.68 -9.75 4.52
C SER A 183 -9.77 -10.59 3.87
N ALA A 184 -9.55 -10.97 2.61
CA ALA A 184 -10.42 -11.93 1.91
C ALA A 184 -10.34 -13.35 2.52
N LEU A 185 -9.25 -13.67 3.25
CA LEU A 185 -8.99 -14.99 3.83
C LEU A 185 -9.29 -15.08 5.33
N VAL A 186 -9.58 -13.96 5.99
CA VAL A 186 -9.87 -13.89 7.43
C VAL A 186 -11.31 -13.41 7.62
N TYR A 187 -12.08 -14.13 8.45
CA TYR A 187 -13.45 -13.72 8.77
C TYR A 187 -13.50 -12.27 9.23
N PRO A 188 -14.43 -11.44 8.72
CA PRO A 188 -15.62 -11.78 7.93
C PRO A 188 -15.44 -11.85 6.40
N ASN A 189 -14.22 -12.07 5.88
CA ASN A 189 -13.93 -12.27 4.46
C ASN A 189 -14.50 -11.14 3.59
N GLN A 190 -13.88 -9.96 3.66
CA GLN A 190 -14.38 -8.76 3.01
C GLN A 190 -13.38 -8.19 2.01
N TYR A 191 -13.90 -7.43 1.06
CA TYR A 191 -13.15 -6.59 0.15
C TYR A 191 -13.80 -5.21 0.01
N GLY A 192 -13.01 -4.21 -0.35
CA GLY A 192 -13.48 -2.86 -0.61
C GLY A 192 -13.76 -2.61 -2.08
N THR A 193 -14.76 -1.78 -2.35
CA THR A 193 -14.96 -1.18 -3.68
C THR A 193 -14.90 0.33 -3.56
N LEU A 194 -14.03 0.95 -4.37
CA LEU A 194 -13.86 2.39 -4.44
C LEU A 194 -14.34 2.90 -5.79
N ARG A 195 -15.11 3.97 -5.80
CA ARG A 195 -15.46 4.74 -6.99
C ARG A 195 -14.98 6.17 -6.82
N PHE A 196 -14.45 6.72 -7.88
CA PHE A 196 -14.05 8.12 -7.93
C PHE A 196 -14.88 8.87 -8.96
N ASN A 197 -15.27 10.09 -8.61
CA ASN A 197 -15.90 11.04 -9.52
C ASN A 197 -15.25 12.40 -9.30
N PRO A 198 -14.72 13.08 -10.33
CA PRO A 198 -14.02 14.36 -10.15
C PRO A 198 -14.86 15.45 -9.47
N ALA A 199 -16.19 15.44 -9.65
CA ALA A 199 -17.08 16.43 -9.05
C ALA A 199 -17.49 16.10 -7.60
N ASN A 200 -17.57 14.82 -7.22
CA ASN A 200 -18.15 14.36 -5.96
C ASN A 200 -17.13 13.65 -5.04
N GLY A 201 -15.91 13.42 -5.51
CA GLY A 201 -14.86 12.70 -4.76
C GLY A 201 -15.04 11.18 -4.75
N TYR A 202 -14.78 10.56 -3.61
CA TYR A 202 -14.74 9.11 -3.45
C TYR A 202 -16.01 8.55 -2.83
N THR A 203 -16.40 7.36 -3.28
CA THR A 203 -17.42 6.54 -2.62
C THR A 203 -16.82 5.16 -2.35
N TYR A 204 -16.76 4.77 -1.08
CA TYR A 204 -16.22 3.48 -0.65
C TYR A 204 -17.32 2.60 -0.07
N ASN A 205 -17.29 1.31 -0.40
CA ASN A 205 -18.18 0.31 0.17
C ASN A 205 -17.40 -0.97 0.47
N ALA A 206 -17.54 -1.51 1.67
CA ALA A 206 -17.09 -2.85 2.03
C ALA A 206 -18.13 -3.89 1.62
N LYS A 207 -17.69 -5.04 1.14
CA LYS A 207 -18.53 -6.17 0.73
C LYS A 207 -18.00 -7.47 1.28
N GLY A 208 -18.88 -8.32 1.77
CA GLY A 208 -18.57 -9.69 2.14
C GLY A 208 -18.32 -10.57 0.92
N ILE A 209 -17.44 -11.55 1.06
CA ILE A 209 -17.28 -12.65 0.11
C ILE A 209 -18.16 -13.80 0.59
N ASN A 210 -19.08 -14.24 -0.26
CA ASN A 210 -19.83 -15.46 0.01
C ASN A 210 -18.93 -16.66 -0.30
N LEU A 211 -18.75 -17.53 0.69
CA LEU A 211 -17.93 -18.74 0.61
C LEU A 211 -18.75 -20.02 0.51
N ASP A 212 -20.10 -19.90 0.33
CA ASP A 212 -21.02 -21.03 0.17
C ASP A 212 -20.95 -21.63 -1.24
#